data_33fd04aa6caf8d9fb16fa96203ab85ed
#
_entry.id   33fd04aa6caf8d9fb16fa96203ab85ed
#
_cell.length_a   1.000
_cell.length_b   1.000
_cell.length_c   1.000
_cell.angle_alpha   90.00
_cell.angle_beta   90.00
_cell.angle_gamma   90.00
#
_symmetry.space_group_name_H-M   'P 1'
#
loop_
_entity.id
_entity.type
_entity.pdbx_description
1 polymer ?
#
loop_
_entity_poly.entity_id
_entity_poly.type
_entity_poly.pdbx_seq_one_letter_code
_entity_poly.pdbx_strand_id
1 'polypeptide(L)'
;FSTVPGSYTPYPGMHMQFLSGPAVSVQGAWFATPYWGFGGRMSCTNLRVKVNGVAQNDNLECASMYAGPYFSHPFSMRWLVGAKLLGGCEIYKPCRTDFRRLERRAGFSFGTGLSTTYLATQNLGVRFSTDYDVAPPVVRSSRERLHKLTFGMEVCAVF
;
A
#
# COMPACT_ATOMS: atom_id res chain seq x y z
N PHE A 1 0.37 -0.48 8.81
CA PHE A 1 -0.40 -1.72 8.88
C PHE A 1 -1.23 -1.88 7.61
N SER A 2 -1.14 -3.02 6.96
CA SER A 2 -1.84 -3.29 5.72
C SER A 2 -2.76 -4.49 5.86
N THR A 3 -3.92 -4.43 5.23
CA THR A 3 -4.89 -5.53 5.17
C THR A 3 -5.40 -5.70 3.74
N VAL A 4 -5.76 -6.92 3.39
CA VAL A 4 -6.36 -7.27 2.11
C VAL A 4 -7.78 -7.74 2.39
N PRO A 5 -8.79 -6.94 2.05
CA PRO A 5 -10.18 -7.35 2.22
C PRO A 5 -10.54 -8.41 1.19
N GLY A 6 -11.24 -9.45 1.64
CA GLY A 6 -11.80 -10.49 0.79
C GLY A 6 -11.00 -11.81 0.76
N SER A 7 -11.59 -12.78 0.08
CA SER A 7 -10.98 -14.08 -0.24
C SER A 7 -10.60 -14.12 -1.71
N TYR A 8 -9.50 -14.74 -2.00
CA TYR A 8 -8.94 -14.90 -3.34
C TYR A 8 -8.99 -16.37 -3.74
N THR A 9 -9.54 -16.69 -4.90
CA THR A 9 -9.70 -18.07 -5.37
C THR A 9 -8.85 -18.32 -6.62
N PRO A 10 -7.54 -18.58 -6.47
CA PRO A 10 -6.62 -18.72 -7.61
C PRO A 10 -6.87 -19.95 -8.46
N TYR A 11 -7.44 -21.01 -7.85
CA TYR A 11 -7.78 -22.27 -8.52
C TYR A 11 -9.07 -22.85 -7.93
N PRO A 12 -9.83 -23.66 -8.67
CA PRO A 12 -10.99 -24.39 -8.15
C PRO A 12 -10.62 -25.18 -6.87
N GLY A 13 -11.35 -24.96 -5.79
CA GLY A 13 -11.13 -25.63 -4.51
C GLY A 13 -10.03 -25.05 -3.62
N MET A 14 -9.38 -23.95 -4.03
CA MET A 14 -8.35 -23.27 -3.24
C MET A 14 -8.78 -21.85 -2.88
N HIS A 15 -9.13 -21.65 -1.62
CA HIS A 15 -9.46 -20.32 -1.08
C HIS A 15 -8.25 -19.76 -0.33
N MET A 16 -7.72 -18.64 -0.83
CA MET A 16 -6.64 -17.90 -0.17
C MET A 16 -7.19 -16.63 0.46
N GLN A 17 -6.77 -16.36 1.68
CA GLN A 17 -7.03 -15.11 2.39
C GLN A 17 -5.69 -14.52 2.82
N PHE A 18 -5.54 -13.23 2.56
CA PHE A 18 -4.38 -12.49 3.03
C PHE A 18 -4.76 -11.78 4.32
N LEU A 19 -4.07 -12.15 5.38
CA LEU A 19 -4.25 -11.52 6.68
C LEU A 19 -3.44 -10.22 6.73
N SER A 20 -3.86 -9.38 7.64
CA SER A 20 -3.16 -8.15 7.97
C SER A 20 -1.70 -8.39 8.35
N GLY A 21 -0.84 -7.45 7.97
CA GLY A 21 0.58 -7.52 8.27
C GLY A 21 1.23 -6.15 8.45
N PRO A 22 2.46 -6.10 8.97
CA PRO A 22 3.21 -4.87 9.09
C PRO A 22 3.53 -4.29 7.70
N ALA A 23 3.51 -2.97 7.63
CA ALA A 23 3.90 -2.22 6.45
C ALA A 23 4.84 -1.09 6.85
N VAL A 24 5.89 -0.90 6.06
CA VAL A 24 6.81 0.24 6.18
C VAL A 24 6.76 1.00 4.87
N SER A 25 6.64 2.31 4.93
CA SER A 25 6.61 3.16 3.75
C SER A 25 7.43 4.44 3.95
N VAL A 26 7.98 4.90 2.83
CA VAL A 26 8.59 6.24 2.70
C VAL A 26 7.88 6.94 1.56
N GLN A 27 7.45 8.16 1.81
CA GLN A 27 6.83 8.97 0.76
C GLN A 27 7.38 10.40 0.78
N GLY A 28 7.39 11.03 -0.39
CA GLY A 28 7.77 12.41 -0.56
C GLY A 28 6.99 13.04 -1.70
N ALA A 29 6.70 14.33 -1.58
CA ALA A 29 6.06 15.11 -2.62
C ALA A 29 6.64 16.51 -2.67
N TRP A 30 6.81 17.03 -3.87
CA TRP A 30 7.15 18.41 -4.15
C TRP A 30 5.90 19.14 -4.64
N PHE A 31 5.61 20.29 -4.06
CA PHE A 31 4.43 21.10 -4.37
C PHE A 31 4.79 22.27 -5.25
N ALA A 32 4.28 22.26 -6.49
CA ALA A 32 4.44 23.35 -7.45
C ALA A 32 3.50 24.52 -7.14
N THR A 33 2.41 24.27 -6.45
CA THR A 33 1.45 25.28 -5.98
C THR A 33 1.13 25.01 -4.50
N PRO A 34 0.45 25.92 -3.77
CA PRO A 34 0.05 25.69 -2.38
C PRO A 34 -0.80 24.42 -2.17
N TYR A 35 -1.42 23.91 -3.22
CA TYR A 35 -2.37 22.78 -3.11
C TYR A 35 -1.96 21.56 -3.90
N TRP A 36 -1.23 21.72 -5.02
CA TRP A 36 -0.92 20.64 -5.93
C TRP A 36 0.57 20.36 -6.00
N GLY A 37 0.91 19.12 -5.87
CA GLY A 37 2.27 18.61 -5.98
C GLY A 37 2.33 17.31 -6.76
N PHE A 38 3.55 16.85 -6.98
CA PHE A 38 3.86 15.56 -7.56
C PHE A 38 4.85 14.84 -6.66
N GLY A 39 4.67 13.54 -6.47
CA GLY A 39 5.54 12.81 -5.57
C GLY A 39 5.50 11.31 -5.78
N GLY A 40 6.11 10.60 -4.84
CA GLY A 40 6.18 9.16 -4.87
C GLY A 40 6.07 8.53 -3.49
N ARG A 41 5.76 7.24 -3.49
CA ARG A 41 5.73 6.38 -2.32
C ARG A 41 6.43 5.07 -2.64
N MET A 42 7.30 4.64 -1.74
CA MET A 42 7.85 3.30 -1.72
C MET A 42 7.36 2.59 -0.48
N SER A 43 6.91 1.35 -0.59
CA SER A 43 6.46 0.60 0.58
C SER A 43 6.84 -0.87 0.49
N CYS A 44 7.10 -1.45 1.66
CA CYS A 44 7.26 -2.89 1.84
C CYS A 44 6.20 -3.37 2.83
N THR A 45 5.49 -4.42 2.46
CA THR A 45 4.40 -5.00 3.26
C THR A 45 4.63 -6.50 3.37
N ASN A 46 4.42 -7.05 4.55
CA ASN A 46 4.51 -8.48 4.80
C ASN A 46 3.12 -8.99 5.21
N LEU A 47 2.47 -9.74 4.32
CA LEU A 47 1.13 -10.26 4.50
C LEU A 47 1.18 -11.74 4.88
N ARG A 48 0.47 -12.14 5.92
CA ARG A 48 0.28 -13.56 6.27
C ARG A 48 -0.75 -14.18 5.35
N VAL A 49 -0.54 -15.44 4.99
CA VAL A 49 -1.41 -16.16 4.06
C VAL A 49 -2.20 -17.24 4.82
N LYS A 50 -3.50 -17.33 4.59
CA LYS A 50 -4.35 -18.48 4.96
C LYS A 50 -4.79 -19.18 3.69
N VAL A 51 -4.73 -20.51 3.71
CA VAL A 51 -5.23 -21.35 2.62
C VAL A 51 -6.27 -22.30 3.18
N ASN A 52 -7.46 -22.28 2.58
CA ASN A 52 -8.61 -23.10 3.04
C ASN A 52 -8.88 -22.97 4.54
N GLY A 53 -8.76 -21.76 5.09
CA GLY A 53 -9.00 -21.48 6.51
C GLY A 53 -7.83 -21.78 7.44
N VAL A 54 -6.78 -22.48 6.98
CA VAL A 54 -5.60 -22.82 7.77
C VAL A 54 -4.54 -21.74 7.58
N ALA A 55 -4.07 -21.15 8.69
CA ALA A 55 -2.97 -20.22 8.68
C ALA A 55 -1.69 -20.95 8.27
N GLN A 56 -1.04 -20.46 7.22
CA GLN A 56 0.24 -20.97 6.77
C GLN A 56 1.36 -20.20 7.47
N ASN A 57 2.49 -20.84 7.69
CA ASN A 57 3.71 -20.15 8.16
C ASN A 57 4.34 -19.30 7.04
N ASP A 58 3.71 -19.24 5.89
CA ASP A 58 4.17 -18.54 4.72
C ASP A 58 3.68 -17.10 4.73
N ASN A 59 4.59 -16.20 4.39
CA ASN A 59 4.32 -14.77 4.25
C ASN A 59 4.49 -14.38 2.78
N LEU A 60 3.69 -13.40 2.35
CA LEU A 60 3.82 -12.75 1.05
C LEU A 60 4.47 -11.38 1.27
N GLU A 61 5.71 -11.25 0.83
CA GLU A 61 6.37 -9.95 0.78
C GLU A 61 5.94 -9.19 -0.46
N CYS A 62 5.46 -7.97 -0.26
CA CYS A 62 5.06 -7.06 -1.32
C CYS A 62 5.95 -5.81 -1.24
N ALA A 63 6.67 -5.52 -2.32
CA ALA A 63 7.38 -4.25 -2.48
C ALA A 63 6.70 -3.43 -3.57
N SER A 64 6.42 -2.16 -3.31
CA SER A 64 5.74 -1.29 -4.26
C SER A 64 6.44 0.04 -4.42
N MET A 65 6.37 0.59 -5.64
CA MET A 65 6.84 1.92 -6.00
C MET A 65 5.75 2.62 -6.79
N TYR A 66 5.39 3.80 -6.33
CA TYR A 66 4.32 4.61 -6.90
C TYR A 66 4.77 6.03 -7.12
N ALA A 67 4.22 6.69 -8.14
CA ALA A 67 4.38 8.12 -8.38
C ALA A 67 3.07 8.71 -8.89
N GLY A 68 2.84 10.01 -8.63
CA GLY A 68 1.65 10.68 -9.12
C GLY A 68 1.33 11.99 -8.40
N PRO A 69 0.18 12.59 -8.71
CA PRO A 69 -0.25 13.84 -8.11
C PRO A 69 -0.64 13.69 -6.65
N TYR A 70 -0.29 14.72 -5.89
CA TYR A 70 -0.66 14.96 -4.52
C TYR A 70 -1.46 16.24 -4.42
N PHE A 71 -2.51 16.20 -3.65
CA PHE A 71 -3.28 17.37 -3.24
C PHE A 71 -3.13 17.56 -1.74
N SER A 72 -2.92 18.80 -1.29
CA SER A 72 -2.86 19.17 0.12
C SER A 72 -3.59 20.49 0.34
N HIS A 73 -4.44 20.54 1.35
CA HIS A 73 -5.18 21.74 1.69
C HIS A 73 -5.04 22.04 3.19
N PRO A 74 -4.64 23.26 3.58
CA PRO A 74 -4.62 23.65 4.98
C PRO A 74 -6.06 23.84 5.48
N PHE A 75 -6.47 22.99 6.41
CA PHE A 75 -7.76 23.11 7.08
C PHE A 75 -7.71 24.07 8.27
N SER A 76 -6.54 24.20 8.87
CA SER A 76 -6.27 25.07 9.99
C SER A 76 -4.77 25.39 10.03
N MET A 77 -4.31 26.31 10.88
CA MET A 77 -2.89 26.65 11.06
C MET A 77 -2.00 25.44 11.35
N ARG A 78 -2.55 24.37 11.90
CA ARG A 78 -1.79 23.15 12.28
C ARG A 78 -2.27 21.90 11.59
N TRP A 79 -3.37 21.95 10.84
CA TRP A 79 -3.95 20.79 10.21
C TRP A 79 -3.95 20.90 8.69
N LEU A 80 -3.39 19.89 8.03
CA LEU A 80 -3.43 19.73 6.59
C LEU A 80 -4.23 18.47 6.27
N VAL A 81 -5.12 18.55 5.32
CA VAL A 81 -5.77 17.38 4.72
C VAL A 81 -5.20 17.16 3.33
N GLY A 82 -5.00 15.92 2.97
CA GLY A 82 -4.39 15.57 1.69
C GLY A 82 -5.06 14.41 1.01
N ALA A 83 -4.94 14.40 -0.30
CA ALA A 83 -5.33 13.28 -1.17
C ALA A 83 -4.20 13.00 -2.16
N LYS A 84 -4.11 11.75 -2.61
CA LYS A 84 -3.13 11.34 -3.62
C LYS A 84 -3.72 10.33 -4.58
N LEU A 85 -3.28 10.38 -5.83
CA LEU A 85 -3.58 9.40 -6.85
C LEU A 85 -2.26 8.95 -7.47
N LEU A 86 -1.96 7.67 -7.39
CA LEU A 86 -0.65 7.14 -7.69
C LEU A 86 -0.75 6.00 -8.70
N GLY A 87 0.19 5.97 -9.64
CA GLY A 87 0.42 4.83 -10.54
C GLY A 87 1.81 4.27 -10.31
N GLY A 88 1.99 2.97 -10.47
CA GLY A 88 3.29 2.38 -10.22
C GLY A 88 3.35 0.89 -10.46
N CYS A 89 4.29 0.25 -9.83
CA CYS A 89 4.47 -1.19 -9.89
C CYS A 89 4.54 -1.81 -8.51
N GLU A 90 4.09 -3.06 -8.44
CA GLU A 90 4.19 -3.88 -7.24
C GLU A 90 4.85 -5.20 -7.58
N ILE A 91 5.75 -5.65 -6.71
CA ILE A 91 6.52 -6.89 -6.83
C ILE A 91 6.15 -7.78 -5.66
N TYR A 92 5.74 -8.99 -5.96
CA TYR A 92 5.46 -10.04 -4.98
C TYR A 92 6.63 -11.01 -4.90
N LYS A 93 7.00 -11.37 -3.69
CA LYS A 93 8.00 -12.38 -3.39
C LYS A 93 7.45 -13.30 -2.30
N PRO A 94 7.17 -14.58 -2.61
CA PRO A 94 6.80 -15.56 -1.59
C PRO A 94 8.02 -15.88 -0.72
N CYS A 95 7.85 -15.87 0.60
CA CYS A 95 8.96 -16.10 1.54
C CYS A 95 9.32 -17.56 1.75
N ARG A 96 8.47 -18.54 1.39
CA ARG A 96 8.76 -19.97 1.50
C ARG A 96 8.20 -20.78 0.33
N THR A 97 8.90 -21.88 0.03
CA THR A 97 8.86 -22.63 -1.23
C THR A 97 7.86 -23.80 -1.26
N ASP A 98 7.02 -24.01 -0.26
CA ASP A 98 6.04 -25.13 -0.26
C ASP A 98 4.92 -24.91 -1.29
N PHE A 99 4.66 -23.67 -1.65
CA PHE A 99 3.81 -23.33 -2.80
C PHE A 99 4.65 -23.17 -4.07
N ARG A 100 5.01 -24.26 -4.72
CA ARG A 100 5.68 -24.29 -6.05
C ARG A 100 4.99 -23.48 -7.16
N ARG A 101 3.87 -22.81 -6.86
CA ARG A 101 3.03 -22.08 -7.80
C ARG A 101 3.01 -20.56 -7.58
N LEU A 102 3.55 -20.06 -6.47
CA LEU A 102 3.72 -18.63 -6.24
C LEU A 102 5.11 -18.21 -6.75
N GLU A 103 5.16 -17.74 -7.98
CA GLU A 103 6.37 -17.19 -8.58
C GLU A 103 6.52 -15.70 -8.21
N ARG A 104 7.77 -15.26 -8.14
CA ARG A 104 8.06 -13.82 -8.07
C ARG A 104 7.38 -13.11 -9.24
N ARG A 105 6.56 -12.14 -8.95
CA ARG A 105 5.78 -11.43 -9.96
C ARG A 105 5.87 -9.92 -9.75
N ALA A 106 5.97 -9.21 -10.86
CA ALA A 106 5.85 -7.77 -10.91
C ALA A 106 4.69 -7.40 -11.84
N GLY A 107 4.01 -6.32 -11.54
CA GLY A 107 2.96 -5.81 -12.40
C GLY A 107 2.56 -4.40 -12.05
N PHE A 108 1.77 -3.81 -12.95
CA PHE A 108 1.29 -2.45 -12.80
C PHE A 108 0.17 -2.37 -11.76
N SER A 109 0.23 -1.35 -10.93
CA SER A 109 -0.69 -1.10 -9.83
C SER A 109 -1.09 0.37 -9.77
N PHE A 110 -2.26 0.62 -9.18
CA PHE A 110 -2.77 1.95 -8.90
C PHE A 110 -3.02 2.08 -7.42
N GLY A 111 -2.81 3.27 -6.89
CA GLY A 111 -3.09 3.60 -5.50
C GLY A 111 -3.80 4.95 -5.39
N THR A 112 -4.68 5.05 -4.43
CA THR A 112 -5.26 6.31 -3.99
C THR A 112 -5.15 6.39 -2.48
N GLY A 113 -5.11 7.59 -1.92
CA GLY A 113 -5.00 7.73 -0.48
C GLY A 113 -5.49 9.07 0.01
N LEU A 114 -5.92 9.05 1.26
CA LEU A 114 -6.28 10.23 2.03
C LEU A 114 -5.32 10.36 3.20
N SER A 115 -5.04 11.58 3.61
CA SER A 115 -4.18 11.84 4.76
C SER A 115 -4.61 13.06 5.53
N THR A 116 -4.32 13.03 6.82
CA THR A 116 -4.44 14.19 7.71
C THR A 116 -3.12 14.37 8.42
N THR A 117 -2.56 15.57 8.37
CA THR A 117 -1.28 15.90 8.98
C THR A 117 -1.49 16.94 10.07
N TYR A 118 -0.99 16.67 11.26
CA TYR A 118 -0.88 17.62 12.35
C TYR A 118 0.53 18.17 12.42
N LEU A 119 0.70 19.48 12.30
CA LEU A 119 1.99 20.16 12.41
C LEU A 119 2.27 20.47 13.88
N ALA A 120 3.22 19.77 14.46
CA ALA A 120 3.69 20.04 15.81
C ALA A 120 4.55 21.31 15.87
N THR A 121 5.33 21.54 14.81
CA THR A 121 6.10 22.78 14.55
C THR A 121 5.84 23.24 13.12
N GLN A 122 6.47 24.34 12.71
CA GLN A 122 6.36 24.83 11.32
C GLN A 122 6.86 23.82 10.30
N ASN A 123 7.81 22.97 10.67
CA ASN A 123 8.52 22.08 9.76
C ASN A 123 8.35 20.58 10.09
N LEU A 124 7.76 20.24 11.24
CA LEU A 124 7.62 18.85 11.67
C LEU A 124 6.20 18.53 12.08
N GLY A 125 5.71 17.38 11.64
CA GLY A 125 4.37 16.93 11.93
C GLY A 125 4.22 15.43 11.99
N VAL A 126 3.01 15.01 12.35
CA VAL A 126 2.57 13.63 12.32
C VAL A 126 1.44 13.51 11.31
N ARG A 127 1.57 12.58 10.40
CA ARG A 127 0.57 12.28 9.35
C ARG A 127 -0.08 10.96 9.62
N PHE A 128 -1.39 10.95 9.55
CA PHE A 128 -2.21 9.74 9.48
C PHE A 128 -2.66 9.56 8.04
N SER A 129 -2.49 8.37 7.51
CA SER A 129 -2.84 8.07 6.11
C SER A 129 -3.67 6.78 6.00
N THR A 130 -4.55 6.78 5.02
CA THR A 130 -5.28 5.60 4.57
C THR A 130 -5.09 5.48 3.08
N ASP A 131 -4.46 4.39 2.66
CA ASP A 131 -4.13 4.13 1.26
C ASP A 131 -4.87 2.89 0.77
N TYR A 132 -5.45 2.98 -0.41
CA TYR A 132 -6.08 1.88 -1.12
C TYR A 132 -5.34 1.62 -2.42
N ASP A 133 -4.76 0.43 -2.53
CA ASP A 133 -3.99 0.00 -3.68
C ASP A 133 -4.68 -1.14 -4.41
N VAL A 134 -4.73 -1.06 -5.74
CA VAL A 134 -5.19 -2.12 -6.64
C VAL A 134 -3.97 -2.67 -7.37
N ALA A 135 -3.57 -3.84 -6.97
CA ALA A 135 -2.34 -4.48 -7.39
C ALA A 135 -2.59 -5.60 -8.41
N PRO A 136 -1.58 -6.06 -9.15
CA PRO A 136 -1.74 -7.15 -10.10
C PRO A 136 -2.12 -8.46 -9.40
N PRO A 137 -2.70 -9.43 -10.14
CA PRO A 137 -3.00 -10.74 -9.57
C PRO A 137 -1.75 -11.44 -9.03
N VAL A 138 -1.83 -12.04 -7.86
CA VAL A 138 -0.71 -12.77 -7.23
C VAL A 138 -0.38 -14.05 -8.01
N VAL A 139 -1.38 -14.70 -8.62
CA VAL A 139 -1.22 -15.92 -9.41
C VAL A 139 -1.45 -15.65 -10.88
N ARG A 140 -0.58 -16.19 -11.74
CA ARG A 140 -0.59 -15.94 -13.19
C ARG A 140 -1.89 -16.35 -13.90
N SER A 141 -2.54 -17.40 -13.43
CA SER A 141 -3.80 -17.91 -14.00
C SER A 141 -5.04 -17.17 -13.54
N SER A 142 -4.94 -16.34 -12.50
CA SER A 142 -6.07 -15.59 -11.98
C SER A 142 -6.17 -14.21 -12.63
N ARG A 143 -7.40 -13.78 -12.87
CA ARG A 143 -7.73 -12.41 -13.29
C ARG A 143 -8.06 -11.50 -12.12
N GLU A 144 -8.20 -12.05 -10.92
CA GLU A 144 -8.55 -11.28 -9.73
C GLU A 144 -7.36 -10.42 -9.28
N ARG A 145 -7.59 -9.12 -9.20
CA ARG A 145 -6.61 -8.15 -8.69
C ARG A 145 -6.57 -8.18 -7.17
N LEU A 146 -5.41 -7.92 -6.61
CA LEU A 146 -5.25 -7.80 -5.17
C LEU A 146 -5.63 -6.37 -4.74
N HIS A 147 -6.61 -6.27 -3.86
CA HIS A 147 -7.03 -5.02 -3.25
C HIS A 147 -6.40 -4.90 -1.86
N LYS A 148 -5.66 -3.85 -1.61
CA LYS A 148 -4.92 -3.66 -0.37
C LYS A 148 -5.31 -2.33 0.28
N LEU A 149 -5.68 -2.37 1.55
CA LEU A 149 -5.97 -1.20 2.36
C LEU A 149 -4.86 -1.06 3.41
N THR A 150 -4.22 0.09 3.45
CA THR A 150 -3.10 0.37 4.35
C THR A 150 -3.42 1.57 5.22
N PHE A 151 -3.28 1.39 6.53
CA PHE A 151 -3.37 2.46 7.51
C PHE A 151 -1.96 2.77 8.02
N GLY A 152 -1.57 4.02 7.97
CA GLY A 152 -0.25 4.48 8.35
C GLY A 152 -0.26 5.64 9.32
N MET A 153 0.77 5.69 10.14
CA MET A 153 1.16 6.85 10.93
C MET A 153 2.62 7.16 10.58
N GLU A 154 2.91 8.38 10.21
CA GLU A 154 4.20 8.80 9.68
C GLU A 154 4.66 10.10 10.35
N VAL A 155 5.95 10.20 10.56
CA VAL A 155 6.58 11.48 10.89
C VAL A 155 6.91 12.18 9.57
N CYS A 156 6.49 13.41 9.40
CA CYS A 156 6.71 14.18 8.17
C CYS A 156 7.45 15.47 8.46
N ALA A 157 8.38 15.82 7.57
CA ALA A 157 9.01 17.13 7.52
C ALA A 157 8.42 17.92 6.33
N VAL A 158 8.17 19.21 6.55
CA VAL A 158 7.67 20.16 5.57
C VAL A 158 8.71 21.26 5.40
N PHE A 159 9.12 21.53 4.17
CA PHE A 159 10.16 22.50 3.81
C PHE A 159 9.61 23.58 2.91
#